data_4411355a85944dc99d5ecd5a6efbf3d3
#
_entry.id   4411355a85944dc99d5ecd5a6efbf3d3
#
_cell.length_a   1.000
_cell.length_b   1.000
_cell.length_c   1.000
_cell.angle_alpha   90.00
_cell.angle_beta   90.00
_cell.angle_gamma   90.00
#
_symmetry.space_group_name_H-M   'P 1'
#
loop_
_entity.id
_entity.type
_entity.pdbx_description
1 polymer ?
#
loop_
_entity_poly.entity_id
_entity_poly.type
_entity_poly.pdbx_seq_one_letter_code
_entity_poly.pdbx_strand_id
1 'polypeptide(L)'
;MVSEELAGSAQYYDLKERCVWCDMVRQERRGRGRLIVESQDFAALAPFAPRFPFETWILPTHHRAAFEESTEEELRGAAAILGEVLRRMDRVLGEPAFNFMLHTAPFREAQLESFHWHLEVIPKLTRVAGFEWGSGFFINPVPPEDAADALRAGSGRS
;
A
#
# COMPACT_ATOMS: atom_id res chain seq x y z
N MET A 1 8.68 -6.16 -11.35
CA MET A 1 7.97 -5.50 -10.25
C MET A 1 8.93 -4.68 -9.39
N VAL A 2 9.71 -5.24 -8.48
CA VAL A 2 10.64 -4.43 -7.64
C VAL A 2 11.61 -3.56 -8.45
N SER A 3 12.18 -4.05 -9.54
CA SER A 3 13.07 -3.27 -10.42
C SER A 3 12.34 -2.11 -11.11
N GLU A 4 11.09 -2.25 -11.45
CA GLU A 4 10.26 -1.20 -12.07
C GLU A 4 9.90 -0.12 -11.05
N GLU A 5 9.58 -0.51 -9.82
CA GLU A 5 9.32 0.43 -8.73
C GLU A 5 10.55 1.26 -8.38
N LEU A 6 11.73 0.61 -8.26
CA LEU A 6 13.00 1.29 -8.04
C LEU A 6 13.32 2.27 -9.18
N ALA A 7 13.18 1.82 -10.43
CA ALA A 7 13.43 2.68 -11.58
C ALA A 7 12.43 3.86 -11.66
N GLY A 8 11.14 3.59 -11.45
CA GLY A 8 10.10 4.61 -11.47
C GLY A 8 10.25 5.64 -10.34
N SER A 9 10.58 5.19 -9.14
CA SER A 9 10.82 6.08 -7.99
C SER A 9 12.07 6.93 -8.17
N ALA A 10 13.16 6.36 -8.73
CA ALA A 10 14.36 7.10 -9.06
C ALA A 10 14.08 8.17 -10.13
N GLN A 11 13.38 7.81 -11.21
CA GLN A 11 12.98 8.78 -12.24
C GLN A 11 12.13 9.91 -11.68
N TYR A 12 11.19 9.62 -10.79
CA TYR A 12 10.39 10.64 -10.13
C TYR A 12 11.26 11.56 -9.27
N TYR A 13 12.20 10.97 -8.52
CA TYR A 13 13.11 11.73 -7.67
C TYR A 13 14.01 12.65 -8.48
N ASP A 14 14.56 12.18 -9.61
CA ASP A 14 15.38 12.99 -10.52
C ASP A 14 14.60 14.21 -11.07
N LEU A 15 13.30 14.07 -11.27
CA LEU A 15 12.45 15.15 -11.81
C LEU A 15 11.92 16.12 -10.74
N LYS A 16 11.68 15.62 -9.52
CA LYS A 16 10.93 16.34 -8.49
C LYS A 16 11.75 16.62 -7.22
N GLU A 17 12.92 16.00 -7.08
CA GLU A 17 13.77 16.06 -5.88
C GLU A 17 13.00 15.65 -4.60
N ARG A 18 12.08 14.70 -4.74
CA ARG A 18 11.19 14.20 -3.67
C ARG A 18 10.83 12.74 -3.90
N CYS A 19 10.63 12.03 -2.80
CA CYS A 19 10.14 10.66 -2.84
C CYS A 19 8.66 10.64 -3.27
N VAL A 20 8.35 9.85 -4.30
CA VAL A 20 6.97 9.69 -4.84
C VAL A 20 6.02 9.13 -3.78
N TRP A 21 6.48 8.20 -2.96
CA TRP A 21 5.70 7.56 -1.91
C TRP A 21 5.31 8.55 -0.81
N CYS A 22 6.25 9.41 -0.41
CA CYS A 22 5.97 10.51 0.53
C CYS A 22 4.94 11.48 -0.03
N ASP A 23 5.00 11.77 -1.33
CA ASP A 23 4.02 12.65 -1.99
C ASP A 23 2.64 11.98 -2.06
N MET A 24 2.56 10.67 -2.34
CA MET A 24 1.31 9.91 -2.33
C MET A 24 0.68 9.89 -0.93
N VAL A 25 1.44 9.55 0.11
CA VAL A 25 0.94 9.56 1.50
C VAL A 25 0.40 10.94 1.87
N ARG A 26 1.15 12.00 1.54
CA ARG A 26 0.74 13.39 1.81
C ARG A 26 -0.53 13.77 1.07
N GLN A 27 -0.65 13.38 -0.20
CA GLN A 27 -1.84 13.62 -1.02
C GLN A 27 -3.07 12.91 -0.45
N GLU A 28 -2.94 11.61 -0.14
CA GLU A 28 -4.08 10.83 0.37
C GLU A 28 -4.52 11.27 1.78
N ARG A 29 -3.58 11.67 2.63
CA ARG A 29 -3.91 12.23 3.95
C ARG A 29 -4.66 13.56 3.85
N ARG A 30 -4.40 14.36 2.82
CA ARG A 30 -5.13 15.63 2.57
C ARG A 30 -6.48 15.41 1.91
N GLY A 31 -6.50 14.61 0.84
CA GLY A 31 -7.68 14.39 0.01
C GLY A 31 -8.66 13.38 0.60
N ARG A 32 -8.18 12.43 1.40
CA ARG A 32 -8.90 11.35 2.09
C ARG A 32 -9.73 10.42 1.20
N GLY A 33 -9.71 10.61 -0.11
CA GLY A 33 -10.52 9.81 -1.04
C GLY A 33 -10.18 8.32 -0.99
N ARG A 34 -8.89 7.99 -0.96
CA ARG A 34 -8.39 6.61 -0.94
C ARG A 34 -7.73 6.21 0.38
N LEU A 35 -7.72 7.10 1.37
CA LEU A 35 -7.21 6.77 2.71
C LEU A 35 -8.22 5.87 3.44
N ILE A 36 -7.76 4.72 3.91
CA ILE A 36 -8.58 3.72 4.61
C ILE A 36 -8.52 3.93 6.12
N VAL A 37 -7.31 3.94 6.66
CA VAL A 37 -7.04 4.19 8.08
C VAL A 37 -5.64 4.78 8.23
N GLU A 38 -5.46 5.62 9.24
CA GLU A 38 -4.16 6.18 9.59
C GLU A 38 -3.91 6.11 11.09
N SER A 39 -2.64 6.04 11.44
CA SER A 39 -2.12 6.29 12.78
C SER A 39 -1.15 7.47 12.75
N GLN A 40 -0.46 7.74 13.85
CA GLN A 40 0.58 8.75 13.88
C GLN A 40 1.67 8.46 12.84
N ASP A 41 2.12 7.20 12.76
CA ASP A 41 3.32 6.78 12.04
C ASP A 41 3.03 6.04 10.73
N PHE A 42 1.77 5.63 10.48
CA PHE A 42 1.41 4.84 9.31
C PHE A 42 0.10 5.30 8.66
N ALA A 43 0.04 5.13 7.35
CA ALA A 43 -1.17 5.30 6.55
C ALA A 43 -1.46 4.03 5.74
N ALA A 44 -2.70 3.57 5.75
CA ALA A 44 -3.21 2.52 4.87
C ALA A 44 -4.14 3.16 3.83
N LEU A 45 -3.88 2.91 2.56
CA LEU A 45 -4.60 3.53 1.44
C LEU A 45 -4.84 2.53 0.30
N ALA A 46 -5.89 2.75 -0.48
CA ALA A 46 -6.06 2.12 -1.78
C ALA A 46 -5.17 2.88 -2.79
N PRO A 47 -4.26 2.20 -3.53
CA PRO A 47 -3.44 2.88 -4.53
C PRO A 47 -4.31 3.47 -5.65
N PHE A 48 -3.82 4.48 -6.35
CA PHE A 48 -4.56 5.14 -7.44
C PHE A 48 -4.94 4.20 -8.57
N ALA A 49 -4.06 3.26 -8.92
CA ALA A 49 -4.26 2.29 -9.99
C ALA A 49 -4.01 0.86 -9.47
N PRO A 50 -4.91 0.33 -8.61
CA PRO A 50 -4.73 -0.99 -8.04
C PRO A 50 -4.90 -2.06 -9.13
N ARG A 51 -4.07 -3.09 -9.07
CA ARG A 51 -4.16 -4.25 -9.97
C ARG A 51 -5.33 -5.17 -9.60
N PHE A 52 -5.65 -5.23 -8.30
CA PHE A 52 -6.65 -6.13 -7.75
C PHE A 52 -7.70 -5.38 -6.92
N PRO A 53 -8.94 -5.88 -6.88
CA PRO A 53 -9.97 -5.31 -6.01
C PRO A 53 -9.52 -5.29 -4.55
N PHE A 54 -9.72 -4.17 -3.86
CA PHE A 54 -9.36 -3.95 -2.46
C PHE A 54 -7.85 -4.07 -2.15
N GLU A 55 -6.99 -4.01 -3.16
CA GLU A 55 -5.55 -3.85 -2.95
C GLU A 55 -5.29 -2.67 -2.02
N THR A 56 -4.52 -2.89 -0.98
CA THR A 56 -4.26 -1.89 0.06
C THR A 56 -2.76 -1.79 0.32
N TRP A 57 -2.26 -0.57 0.32
CA TRP A 57 -0.87 -0.28 0.66
C TRP A 57 -0.79 0.33 2.06
N ILE A 58 0.17 -0.13 2.85
CA ILE A 58 0.48 0.39 4.18
C ILE A 58 1.89 0.98 4.13
N LEU A 59 2.00 2.28 4.41
CA LEU A 59 3.25 3.01 4.34
C LEU A 59 3.53 3.76 5.64
N PRO A 60 4.80 3.87 6.07
CA PRO A 60 5.18 4.87 7.06
C PRO A 60 4.78 6.29 6.61
N THR A 61 4.41 7.16 7.56
CA THR A 61 4.08 8.57 7.25
C THR A 61 5.33 9.43 7.12
N HIS A 62 6.44 8.98 7.66
CA HIS A 62 7.77 9.58 7.51
C HIS A 62 8.62 8.75 6.55
N HIS A 63 9.57 9.40 5.89
CA HIS A 63 10.41 8.73 4.91
C HIS A 63 11.29 7.65 5.55
N ARG A 64 11.19 6.42 5.01
CA ARG A 64 12.01 5.28 5.40
C ARG A 64 12.16 4.34 4.19
N ALA A 65 13.37 4.17 3.68
CA ALA A 65 13.60 3.33 2.49
C ALA A 65 13.65 1.84 2.82
N ALA A 66 14.29 1.48 3.94
CA ALA A 66 14.55 0.09 4.33
C ALA A 66 13.72 -0.30 5.56
N PHE A 67 13.00 -1.43 5.42
CA PHE A 67 12.19 -1.99 6.51
C PHE A 67 13.05 -2.47 7.69
N GLU A 68 14.20 -3.06 7.40
CA GLU A 68 15.14 -3.59 8.41
C GLU A 68 15.77 -2.52 9.31
N GLU A 69 15.66 -1.24 8.93
CA GLU A 69 16.08 -0.12 9.78
C GLU A 69 14.95 0.41 10.68
N SER A 70 13.78 -0.21 10.64
CA SER A 70 12.65 0.18 11.47
C SER A 70 12.91 -0.14 12.94
N THR A 71 12.54 0.79 13.80
CA THR A 71 12.61 0.60 15.26
C THR A 71 11.53 -0.40 15.74
N GLU A 72 11.69 -0.91 16.95
CA GLU A 72 10.69 -1.79 17.55
C GLU A 72 9.31 -1.12 17.68
N GLU A 73 9.28 0.18 17.95
CA GLU A 73 8.04 0.97 18.01
C GLU A 73 7.37 1.07 16.63
N GLU A 74 8.13 1.36 15.59
CA GLU A 74 7.64 1.36 14.21
C GLU A 74 7.11 -0.01 13.78
N LEU A 75 7.79 -1.10 14.14
CA LEU A 75 7.32 -2.46 13.85
C LEU A 75 6.02 -2.78 14.57
N ARG A 76 5.85 -2.35 15.83
CA ARG A 76 4.58 -2.49 16.54
C ARG A 76 3.46 -1.67 15.86
N GLY A 77 3.76 -0.45 15.43
CA GLY A 77 2.83 0.40 14.68
C GLY A 77 2.40 -0.24 13.36
N ALA A 78 3.35 -0.78 12.59
CA ALA A 78 3.10 -1.50 11.35
C ALA A 78 2.21 -2.74 11.57
N ALA A 79 2.50 -3.53 12.61
CA ALA A 79 1.70 -4.70 12.97
C ALA A 79 0.27 -4.30 13.40
N ALA A 80 0.12 -3.22 14.15
CA ALA A 80 -1.19 -2.74 14.60
C ALA A 80 -2.06 -2.29 13.42
N ILE A 81 -1.52 -1.48 12.50
CA ILE A 81 -2.29 -1.00 11.34
C ILE A 81 -2.56 -2.14 10.35
N LEU A 82 -1.64 -3.07 10.14
CA LEU A 82 -1.90 -4.28 9.35
C LEU A 82 -3.05 -5.09 9.93
N GLY A 83 -3.04 -5.35 11.24
CA GLY A 83 -4.13 -6.05 11.91
C GLY A 83 -5.48 -5.33 11.77
N GLU A 84 -5.49 -3.99 11.80
CA GLU A 84 -6.71 -3.22 11.57
C GLU A 84 -7.21 -3.34 10.12
N VAL A 85 -6.32 -3.25 9.14
CA VAL A 85 -6.66 -3.44 7.72
C VAL A 85 -7.25 -4.82 7.49
N LEU A 86 -6.63 -5.88 8.02
CA LEU A 86 -7.12 -7.24 7.87
C LEU A 86 -8.50 -7.43 8.50
N ARG A 87 -8.73 -6.90 9.73
CA ARG A 87 -10.06 -6.95 10.36
C ARG A 87 -11.14 -6.24 9.53
N ARG A 88 -10.82 -5.13 8.88
CA ARG A 88 -11.75 -4.45 7.96
C ARG A 88 -12.03 -5.27 6.73
N MET A 89 -11.00 -5.88 6.13
CA MET A 89 -11.15 -6.80 4.99
C MET A 89 -12.04 -7.98 5.37
N ASP A 90 -11.83 -8.60 6.52
CA ASP A 90 -12.64 -9.73 6.99
C ASP A 90 -14.12 -9.36 7.10
N ARG A 91 -14.42 -8.20 7.67
CA ARG A 91 -15.81 -7.73 7.83
C ARG A 91 -16.49 -7.40 6.51
N VAL A 92 -15.76 -6.80 5.57
CA VAL A 92 -16.32 -6.33 4.28
C VAL A 92 -16.38 -7.43 3.27
N LEU A 93 -15.39 -8.33 3.26
CA LEU A 93 -15.18 -9.32 2.20
C LEU A 93 -15.48 -10.77 2.64
N GLY A 94 -15.75 -11.01 3.93
CA GLY A 94 -16.10 -12.34 4.44
C GLY A 94 -14.88 -13.26 4.56
N GLU A 95 -13.86 -12.85 5.28
CA GLU A 95 -12.63 -13.63 5.54
C GLU A 95 -11.92 -14.10 4.27
N PRO A 96 -11.53 -13.21 3.37
CA PRO A 96 -10.89 -13.60 2.11
C PRO A 96 -9.49 -14.16 2.36
N ALA A 97 -9.09 -15.16 1.59
CA ALA A 97 -7.68 -15.48 1.48
C ALA A 97 -6.93 -14.25 0.92
N PHE A 98 -5.73 -13.98 1.38
CA PHE A 98 -4.93 -12.83 0.93
C PHE A 98 -3.45 -13.17 0.80
N ASN A 99 -2.75 -12.37 0.02
CA ASN A 99 -1.29 -12.27 0.04
C ASN A 99 -0.91 -10.91 0.60
N PHE A 100 0.25 -10.84 1.23
CA PHE A 100 0.91 -9.55 1.44
C PHE A 100 2.36 -9.63 0.99
N MET A 101 2.89 -8.50 0.54
CA MET A 101 4.28 -8.37 0.10
C MET A 101 4.90 -7.18 0.80
N LEU A 102 6.11 -7.40 1.31
CA LEU A 102 6.94 -6.33 1.85
C LEU A 102 7.89 -5.86 0.75
N HIS A 103 7.79 -4.59 0.41
CA HIS A 103 8.69 -3.91 -0.49
C HIS A 103 9.67 -3.08 0.33
N THR A 104 10.95 -3.36 0.23
CA THR A 104 12.03 -2.66 0.94
C THR A 104 13.16 -2.32 -0.01
N ALA A 105 13.93 -1.29 0.29
CA ALA A 105 15.12 -0.95 -0.49
C ALA A 105 16.11 -2.11 -0.51
N PRO A 106 16.94 -2.24 -1.58
CA PRO A 106 18.00 -3.23 -1.60
C PRO A 106 18.95 -3.07 -0.40
N PHE A 107 19.38 -4.16 0.23
CA PHE A 107 20.22 -4.14 1.45
C PHE A 107 21.49 -3.28 1.35
N ARG A 108 22.02 -3.08 0.13
CA ARG A 108 23.20 -2.24 -0.10
C ARG A 108 22.86 -0.76 -0.28
N GLU A 109 21.58 -0.41 -0.34
CA GLU A 109 21.04 0.90 -0.67
C GLU A 109 19.94 1.31 0.32
N ALA A 110 20.12 0.94 1.59
CA ALA A 110 19.13 1.18 2.65
C ALA A 110 18.74 2.66 2.86
N GLN A 111 19.57 3.60 2.40
CA GLN A 111 19.39 5.04 2.51
C GLN A 111 18.90 5.70 1.21
N LEU A 112 18.17 4.95 0.37
CA LEU A 112 17.62 5.49 -0.89
C LEU A 112 16.57 6.57 -0.64
N GLU A 113 16.90 7.81 -0.95
CA GLU A 113 15.98 8.96 -0.81
C GLU A 113 14.78 8.89 -1.79
N SER A 114 14.91 8.13 -2.87
CA SER A 114 13.86 7.94 -3.86
C SER A 114 12.86 6.84 -3.50
N PHE A 115 13.24 5.90 -2.62
CA PHE A 115 12.43 4.73 -2.28
C PHE A 115 11.84 4.84 -0.87
N HIS A 116 10.76 4.09 -0.64
CA HIS A 116 10.04 4.07 0.62
C HIS A 116 9.47 2.67 0.84
N TRP A 117 9.83 2.00 1.93
CA TRP A 117 9.31 0.67 2.18
C TRP A 117 7.80 0.70 2.41
N HIS A 118 7.12 -0.32 1.96
CA HIS A 118 5.67 -0.46 2.14
C HIS A 118 5.23 -1.91 2.13
N LEU A 119 4.06 -2.14 2.71
CA LEU A 119 3.35 -3.40 2.64
C LEU A 119 2.22 -3.28 1.61
N GLU A 120 2.14 -4.24 0.71
CA GLU A 120 1.04 -4.40 -0.23
C GLU A 120 0.20 -5.59 0.22
N VAL A 121 -1.09 -5.37 0.49
CA VAL A 121 -2.05 -6.41 0.90
C VAL A 121 -3.05 -6.62 -0.23
N ILE A 122 -3.15 -7.87 -0.71
CA ILE A 122 -3.98 -8.24 -1.86
C ILE A 122 -4.94 -9.37 -1.45
N PRO A 123 -6.23 -9.09 -1.24
CA PRO A 123 -7.23 -10.13 -1.05
C PRO A 123 -7.49 -10.89 -2.36
N LYS A 124 -7.66 -12.20 -2.27
CA LYS A 124 -7.87 -13.09 -3.42
C LYS A 124 -9.35 -13.18 -3.79
N LEU A 125 -9.89 -12.15 -4.41
CA LEU A 125 -11.30 -12.06 -4.81
C LEU A 125 -11.54 -12.45 -6.25
N THR A 126 -10.53 -12.28 -7.12
CA THR A 126 -10.60 -12.58 -8.55
C THR A 126 -9.54 -13.59 -8.95
N ARG A 127 -9.75 -14.23 -10.09
CA ARG A 127 -8.76 -15.12 -10.72
C ARG A 127 -8.16 -14.40 -11.90
N VAL A 128 -6.85 -14.33 -11.93
CA VAL A 128 -6.10 -13.88 -13.11
C VAL A 128 -6.36 -14.88 -14.24
N ALA A 129 -6.78 -14.40 -15.39
CA ALA A 129 -7.18 -15.21 -16.54
C ALA A 129 -6.27 -14.95 -17.76
N GLY A 130 -6.67 -15.47 -18.92
CA GLY A 130 -5.83 -15.43 -20.12
C GLY A 130 -5.51 -14.02 -20.62
N PHE A 131 -6.42 -13.07 -20.42
CA PHE A 131 -6.18 -11.68 -20.83
C PHE A 131 -5.01 -11.05 -20.06
N GLU A 132 -5.03 -11.15 -18.74
CA GLU A 132 -3.97 -10.60 -17.88
C GLU A 132 -2.62 -11.28 -18.13
N TRP A 133 -2.63 -12.61 -18.27
CA TRP A 133 -1.42 -13.36 -18.60
C TRP A 133 -0.86 -13.03 -19.98
N GLY A 134 -1.73 -12.82 -20.97
CA GLY A 134 -1.32 -12.55 -22.35
C GLY A 134 -0.89 -11.12 -22.60
N SER A 135 -1.50 -10.16 -21.92
CA SER A 135 -1.29 -8.72 -22.15
C SER A 135 -0.44 -8.04 -21.10
N GLY A 136 -0.35 -8.60 -19.88
CA GLY A 136 0.25 -7.95 -18.72
C GLY A 136 -0.61 -6.84 -18.10
N PHE A 137 -1.82 -6.59 -18.63
CA PHE A 137 -2.77 -5.64 -18.06
C PHE A 137 -3.74 -6.34 -17.12
N PHE A 138 -4.06 -5.68 -16.01
CA PHE A 138 -5.02 -6.17 -15.02
C PHE A 138 -6.35 -5.46 -15.15
N ILE A 139 -7.45 -6.20 -15.05
CA ILE A 139 -8.81 -5.65 -15.03
C ILE A 139 -9.29 -5.63 -13.58
N ASN A 140 -9.36 -4.43 -13.01
CA ASN A 140 -9.93 -4.23 -11.69
C ASN A 140 -11.33 -3.60 -11.82
N PRO A 141 -12.42 -4.32 -11.45
CA PRO A 141 -13.78 -3.80 -11.55
C PRO A 141 -14.17 -2.88 -10.38
N VAL A 142 -13.32 -2.72 -9.36
CA VAL A 142 -13.62 -1.93 -8.17
C VAL A 142 -12.76 -0.65 -8.16
N PRO A 143 -13.37 0.53 -8.29
CA PRO A 143 -12.65 1.80 -8.13
C PRO A 143 -11.95 1.87 -6.76
N PRO A 144 -10.75 2.44 -6.67
CA PRO A 144 -10.02 2.50 -5.41
C PRO A 144 -10.72 3.35 -4.33
N GLU A 145 -11.46 4.36 -4.74
CA GLU A 145 -12.26 5.19 -3.85
C GLU A 145 -13.41 4.37 -3.21
N ASP A 146 -14.10 3.55 -4.00
CA ASP A 146 -15.18 2.68 -3.52
C ASP A 146 -14.63 1.59 -2.58
N ALA A 147 -13.47 1.02 -2.90
CA ALA A 147 -12.78 0.07 -2.04
C ALA A 147 -12.40 0.71 -0.69
N ALA A 148 -11.85 1.92 -0.72
CA ALA A 148 -11.48 2.66 0.48
C ALA A 148 -12.71 3.01 1.32
N ASP A 149 -13.81 3.45 0.70
CA ASP A 149 -15.07 3.76 1.40
C ASP A 149 -15.65 2.53 2.09
N ALA A 150 -15.69 1.40 1.39
CA ALA A 150 -16.15 0.14 1.96
C ALA A 150 -15.29 -0.31 3.16
N LEU A 151 -13.96 -0.24 3.04
CA LEU A 151 -13.05 -0.60 4.13
C LEU A 151 -13.12 0.39 5.30
N ARG A 152 -13.39 1.68 5.06
CA ARG A 152 -13.66 2.64 6.14
C ARG A 152 -14.94 2.30 6.90
N ALA A 153 -16.02 1.96 6.17
CA ALA A 153 -17.28 1.54 6.76
C ALA A 153 -17.15 0.24 7.57
N GLY A 154 -16.22 -0.63 7.22
CA GLY A 154 -15.85 -1.85 7.95
C GLY A 154 -15.15 -1.59 9.30
N SER A 155 -14.91 -0.34 9.70
CA SER A 155 -14.49 -0.02 11.06
C SER A 155 -15.61 -0.39 12.03
N GLY A 156 -15.41 -1.43 12.87
CA GLY A 156 -16.38 -1.76 13.90
C GLY A 156 -16.55 -0.56 14.84
N ARG A 157 -17.79 -0.19 15.11
CA ARG A 157 -18.06 0.64 16.30
C ARG A 157 -17.72 -0.22 17.51
N SER A 158 -16.73 0.22 18.29
CA SER A 158 -16.44 -0.30 19.63
C SER A 158 -17.67 -0.12 20.51
#